data_b33bbf24de32944d78a3d4b49b238077
#
_entry.id   b33bbf24de32944d78a3d4b49b238077
#
_cell.length_a   1.000
_cell.length_b   1.000
_cell.length_c   1.000
_cell.angle_alpha   90.00
_cell.angle_beta   90.00
_cell.angle_gamma   90.00
#
_symmetry.space_group_name_H-M   'P 1'
#
loop_
_entity.id
_entity.type
_entity.pdbx_description
1 polymer ?
#
loop_
_entity_poly.entity_id
_entity_poly.type
_entity_poly.pdbx_seq_one_letter_code
_entity_poly.pdbx_strand_id
1 'polypeptide(L)'
;ESLVENNIINVSSGSKITDVDSITIGFIPVEKADELTSKAEVLEKFLESELGIDVEVVVPTNYETIIEGMRFGHIDAAFMDTGPAWITHQRTGAEAVLAELVKGKVNYQATVWTLAENDSINTLEDTVGKRVAFTSITGSSGFVRPMGTLVTEGHIAIEGDDIVALEQALANNFESYTFAGGYKAALNLLLNGDVDVAFGSDIAPQKYLDLEDQVKLRPVVTIGPVPSHVFMVSSSMSESTKNNLVDALIELNYDEHNSILTNLYGAEALVPTTTTMHIGEFGTFIDVLTGLDQKILDKHDKSK
;
A
#
# COMPACT_ATOMS: atom_id res chain seq x y z
N GLU A 1 -64.77 15.06 7.68
CA GLU A 1 -63.77 16.04 8.18
C GLU A 1 -62.68 15.26 8.89
N SER A 2 -61.59 15.01 8.21
CA SER A 2 -60.44 14.31 8.74
C SER A 2 -59.21 15.20 8.65
N LEU A 3 -58.68 15.52 9.79
CA LEU A 3 -57.39 16.16 9.92
C LEU A 3 -56.29 15.13 9.69
N VAL A 4 -55.61 15.22 8.56
CA VAL A 4 -54.34 14.55 8.32
C VAL A 4 -53.27 15.53 8.72
N GLU A 5 -52.75 15.40 9.94
CA GLU A 5 -51.53 16.10 10.35
C GLU A 5 -50.32 15.45 9.66
N ASN A 6 -49.66 16.24 8.80
CA ASN A 6 -48.37 15.92 8.22
C ASN A 6 -47.32 15.96 9.32
N ASN A 7 -46.93 14.81 9.84
CA ASN A 7 -45.69 14.66 10.58
C ASN A 7 -44.53 14.66 9.58
N ILE A 8 -44.00 15.85 9.29
CA ILE A 8 -42.68 16.01 8.72
C ILE A 8 -41.71 15.63 9.83
N ILE A 9 -41.16 14.43 9.76
CA ILE A 9 -40.01 14.06 10.56
C ILE A 9 -38.86 14.92 10.03
N ASN A 10 -38.57 16.04 10.72
CA ASN A 10 -37.28 16.69 10.60
C ASN A 10 -36.23 15.68 11.07
N VAL A 11 -35.56 15.01 10.16
CA VAL A 11 -34.28 14.38 10.42
C VAL A 11 -33.35 15.55 10.63
N SER A 12 -33.20 15.99 11.88
CA SER A 12 -32.07 16.81 12.27
C SER A 12 -30.83 15.98 11.95
N SER A 13 -29.96 16.49 11.10
CA SER A 13 -28.59 16.03 11.01
C SER A 13 -28.02 16.13 12.43
N GLY A 14 -28.08 15.02 13.17
CA GLY A 14 -27.43 14.92 14.47
C GLY A 14 -25.95 15.17 14.24
N SER A 15 -25.41 16.21 14.84
CA SER A 15 -23.96 16.40 14.88
C SER A 15 -23.36 15.09 15.39
N LYS A 16 -22.50 14.48 14.59
CA LYS A 16 -21.73 13.31 15.00
C LYS A 16 -20.93 13.73 16.23
N ILE A 17 -21.25 13.17 17.41
CA ILE A 17 -20.58 13.53 18.65
C ILE A 17 -19.22 12.85 18.66
N THR A 18 -18.17 13.61 18.38
CA THR A 18 -16.79 13.22 18.64
C THR A 18 -16.44 13.63 20.09
N ASP A 19 -15.60 12.87 20.74
CA ASP A 19 -15.11 13.15 22.10
C ASP A 19 -13.77 13.90 22.11
N VAL A 20 -13.38 14.46 20.95
CA VAL A 20 -12.20 15.29 20.75
C VAL A 20 -12.55 16.57 20.01
N ASP A 21 -11.77 17.61 20.20
CA ASP A 21 -11.96 18.90 19.55
C ASP A 21 -11.23 19.01 18.21
N SER A 22 -10.23 18.17 17.99
CA SER A 22 -9.43 18.13 16.76
C SER A 22 -8.86 16.76 16.47
N ILE A 23 -8.54 16.50 15.19
CA ILE A 23 -7.77 15.32 14.71
C ILE A 23 -6.71 15.77 13.70
N THR A 24 -5.57 15.07 13.71
CA THR A 24 -4.49 15.26 12.72
C THR A 24 -4.37 14.04 11.84
N ILE A 25 -4.42 14.25 10.51
CA ILE A 25 -4.34 13.18 9.50
C ILE A 25 -3.04 13.29 8.70
N GLY A 26 -2.22 12.24 8.77
CA GLY A 26 -0.99 12.11 7.99
C GLY A 26 -1.25 11.56 6.58
N PHE A 27 -0.44 12.02 5.62
CA PHE A 27 -0.49 11.57 4.24
C PHE A 27 0.81 10.91 3.81
N ILE A 28 0.72 9.97 2.86
CA ILE A 28 1.87 9.29 2.26
C ILE A 28 2.87 10.34 1.76
N PRO A 29 4.15 10.27 2.17
CA PRO A 29 5.16 11.17 1.64
C PRO A 29 5.38 10.92 0.15
N VAL A 30 5.32 11.96 -0.67
CA VAL A 30 5.47 11.90 -2.12
C VAL A 30 6.45 12.97 -2.61
N GLU A 31 6.95 12.81 -3.84
CA GLU A 31 7.91 13.77 -4.42
C GLU A 31 7.34 15.18 -4.58
N LYS A 32 6.02 15.32 -4.80
CA LYS A 32 5.29 16.59 -4.98
C LYS A 32 4.45 16.92 -3.75
N ALA A 33 5.08 17.12 -2.62
CA ALA A 33 4.41 17.39 -1.35
C ALA A 33 3.45 18.58 -1.43
N ASP A 34 3.83 19.70 -2.07
CA ASP A 34 2.98 20.89 -2.18
C ASP A 34 1.68 20.63 -2.95
N GLU A 35 1.75 19.79 -4.02
CA GLU A 35 0.57 19.39 -4.80
C GLU A 35 -0.36 18.51 -3.96
N LEU A 36 0.21 17.57 -3.20
CA LEU A 36 -0.58 16.70 -2.33
C LEU A 36 -1.19 17.49 -1.17
N THR A 37 -0.46 18.41 -0.58
CA THR A 37 -0.98 19.30 0.50
C THR A 37 -2.22 20.04 0.04
N SER A 38 -2.18 20.67 -1.15
CA SER A 38 -3.34 21.39 -1.69
C SER A 38 -4.57 20.49 -1.92
N LYS A 39 -4.36 19.24 -2.28
CA LYS A 39 -5.45 18.25 -2.42
C LYS A 39 -5.96 17.77 -1.06
N ALA A 40 -5.06 17.59 -0.10
CA ALA A 40 -5.39 17.17 1.25
C ALA A 40 -6.20 18.25 2.01
N GLU A 41 -5.94 19.54 1.78
CA GLU A 41 -6.74 20.65 2.31
C GLU A 41 -8.22 20.62 1.87
N VAL A 42 -8.52 20.02 0.72
CA VAL A 42 -9.91 19.83 0.29
C VAL A 42 -10.59 18.76 1.12
N LEU A 43 -9.88 17.67 1.43
CA LEU A 43 -10.37 16.62 2.34
C LEU A 43 -10.51 17.16 3.78
N GLU A 44 -9.57 17.97 4.26
CA GLU A 44 -9.62 18.62 5.57
C GLU A 44 -10.95 19.37 5.75
N LYS A 45 -11.27 20.29 4.84
CA LYS A 45 -12.52 21.08 4.89
C LYS A 45 -13.78 20.22 4.81
N PHE A 46 -13.74 19.16 4.01
CA PHE A 46 -14.85 18.21 3.94
C PHE A 46 -15.06 17.51 5.29
N LEU A 47 -13.98 16.98 5.90
CA LEU A 47 -14.06 16.31 7.18
C LEU A 47 -14.46 17.24 8.33
N GLU A 48 -13.96 18.49 8.36
CA GLU A 48 -14.40 19.50 9.32
C GLU A 48 -15.91 19.73 9.26
N SER A 49 -16.46 19.81 8.03
CA SER A 49 -17.90 19.97 7.82
C SER A 49 -18.71 18.77 8.29
N GLU A 50 -18.22 17.55 8.05
CA GLU A 50 -18.91 16.31 8.40
C GLU A 50 -18.82 15.98 9.90
N LEU A 51 -17.68 16.24 10.51
CA LEU A 51 -17.38 15.87 11.90
C LEU A 51 -17.72 16.99 12.90
N GLY A 52 -17.69 18.25 12.46
CA GLY A 52 -17.91 19.42 13.32
C GLY A 52 -16.78 19.66 14.33
N ILE A 53 -15.56 19.22 14.02
CA ILE A 53 -14.33 19.44 14.79
C ILE A 53 -13.24 19.98 13.88
N ASP A 54 -12.15 20.48 14.44
CA ASP A 54 -10.98 20.90 13.66
C ASP A 54 -10.26 19.67 13.09
N VAL A 55 -9.87 19.75 11.81
CA VAL A 55 -9.08 18.70 11.14
C VAL A 55 -7.80 19.33 10.59
N GLU A 56 -6.66 18.79 10.93
CA GLU A 56 -5.36 19.20 10.40
C GLU A 56 -4.81 18.10 9.48
N VAL A 57 -4.36 18.46 8.28
CA VAL A 57 -3.67 17.53 7.37
C VAL A 57 -2.19 17.84 7.33
N VAL A 58 -1.38 16.79 7.41
CA VAL A 58 0.09 16.89 7.35
C VAL A 58 0.65 15.96 6.29
N VAL A 59 1.59 16.47 5.49
CA VAL A 59 2.33 15.71 4.49
C VAL A 59 3.80 15.66 4.93
N PRO A 60 4.19 14.65 5.72
CA PRO A 60 5.56 14.54 6.20
C PRO A 60 6.54 14.16 5.08
N THR A 61 7.83 14.33 5.35
CA THR A 61 8.89 14.05 4.37
C THR A 61 9.27 12.56 4.30
N ASN A 62 8.88 11.76 5.31
CA ASN A 62 9.15 10.33 5.39
C ASN A 62 8.12 9.61 6.27
N TYR A 63 8.09 8.30 6.20
CA TYR A 63 7.17 7.47 6.98
C TYR A 63 7.49 7.45 8.48
N GLU A 64 8.76 7.55 8.86
CA GLU A 64 9.18 7.57 10.25
C GLU A 64 8.47 8.70 11.03
N THR A 65 8.32 9.88 10.41
CA THR A 65 7.59 11.02 11.01
C THR A 65 6.12 10.69 11.28
N ILE A 66 5.45 9.93 10.39
CA ILE A 66 4.07 9.49 10.62
C ILE A 66 4.02 8.50 11.79
N ILE A 67 4.91 7.52 11.79
CA ILE A 67 4.94 6.45 12.81
C ILE A 67 5.19 7.05 14.20
N GLU A 68 6.21 7.90 14.33
CA GLU A 68 6.50 8.57 15.59
C GLU A 68 5.38 9.57 15.97
N GLY A 69 4.79 10.26 14.99
CA GLY A 69 3.62 11.10 15.21
C GLY A 69 2.45 10.32 15.81
N MET A 70 2.13 9.15 15.26
CA MET A 70 1.07 8.27 15.79
C MET A 70 1.46 7.68 17.16
N ARG A 71 2.72 7.31 17.34
CA ARG A 71 3.22 6.76 18.61
C ARG A 71 3.10 7.75 19.76
N PHE A 72 3.35 9.04 19.52
CA PHE A 72 3.32 10.10 20.52
C PHE A 72 2.00 10.89 20.57
N GLY A 73 1.00 10.51 19.75
CA GLY A 73 -0.31 11.13 19.74
C GLY A 73 -0.32 12.52 19.06
N HIS A 74 0.58 12.76 18.13
CA HIS A 74 0.62 13.97 17.29
C HIS A 74 -0.06 13.77 15.93
N ILE A 75 -0.28 12.52 15.53
CA ILE A 75 -1.02 12.11 14.35
C ILE A 75 -2.03 11.05 14.77
N ASP A 76 -3.30 11.30 14.51
CA ASP A 76 -4.41 10.45 14.94
C ASP A 76 -4.78 9.39 13.90
N ALA A 77 -4.60 9.70 12.62
CA ALA A 77 -4.88 8.79 11.52
C ALA A 77 -3.95 9.07 10.34
N ALA A 78 -3.83 8.13 9.40
CA ALA A 78 -2.99 8.34 8.21
C ALA A 78 -3.41 7.47 7.02
N PHE A 79 -3.27 8.01 5.80
CA PHE A 79 -3.19 7.22 4.59
C PHE A 79 -1.78 6.66 4.44
N MET A 80 -1.66 5.36 4.21
CA MET A 80 -0.36 4.68 4.17
C MET A 80 -0.27 3.61 3.09
N ASP A 81 0.92 3.49 2.50
CA ASP A 81 1.30 2.32 1.70
C ASP A 81 1.29 1.06 2.58
N THR A 82 1.04 -0.09 1.98
CA THR A 82 0.90 -1.38 2.67
C THR A 82 2.08 -1.75 3.57
N GLY A 83 3.31 -1.57 3.10
CA GLY A 83 4.51 -1.88 3.88
C GLY A 83 4.67 -1.00 5.12
N PRO A 84 4.70 0.33 4.97
CA PRO A 84 4.71 1.26 6.09
C PRO A 84 3.53 1.07 7.05
N ALA A 85 2.34 0.75 6.54
CA ALA A 85 1.16 0.48 7.36
C ALA A 85 1.37 -0.72 8.30
N TRP A 86 1.96 -1.80 7.79
CA TRP A 86 2.31 -2.96 8.62
C TRP A 86 3.31 -2.60 9.72
N ILE A 87 4.37 -1.88 9.37
CA ILE A 87 5.39 -1.44 10.34
C ILE A 87 4.78 -0.52 11.38
N THR A 88 3.88 0.39 10.97
CA THR A 88 3.13 1.27 11.88
C THR A 88 2.29 0.45 12.86
N HIS A 89 1.54 -0.54 12.37
CA HIS A 89 0.77 -1.44 13.22
C HIS A 89 1.65 -2.13 14.26
N GLN A 90 2.77 -2.71 13.85
CA GLN A 90 3.69 -3.40 14.74
C GLN A 90 4.32 -2.48 15.81
N ARG A 91 4.64 -1.24 15.47
CA ARG A 91 5.32 -0.30 16.36
C ARG A 91 4.40 0.49 17.28
N THR A 92 3.13 0.72 16.87
CA THR A 92 2.22 1.65 17.55
C THR A 92 0.89 1.02 17.95
N GLY A 93 0.55 -0.15 17.41
CA GLY A 93 -0.77 -0.75 17.57
C GLY A 93 -1.88 -0.06 16.75
N ALA A 94 -1.54 0.90 15.88
CA ALA A 94 -2.51 1.51 14.97
C ALA A 94 -3.15 0.45 14.04
N GLU A 95 -4.41 0.67 13.66
CA GLU A 95 -5.18 -0.30 12.90
C GLU A 95 -5.62 0.24 11.55
N ALA A 96 -5.53 -0.58 10.50
CA ALA A 96 -6.16 -0.31 9.22
C ALA A 96 -7.68 -0.48 9.35
N VAL A 97 -8.43 0.53 8.93
CA VAL A 97 -9.90 0.55 9.01
C VAL A 97 -10.58 0.65 7.65
N LEU A 98 -9.88 1.23 6.66
CA LEU A 98 -10.35 1.33 5.28
C LEU A 98 -9.23 0.93 4.32
N ALA A 99 -9.60 0.30 3.20
CA ALA A 99 -8.72 -0.01 2.07
C ALA A 99 -9.14 0.79 0.83
N GLU A 100 -8.20 1.22 0.01
CA GLU A 100 -8.48 1.86 -1.25
C GLU A 100 -8.98 0.87 -2.30
N LEU A 101 -10.10 1.18 -2.96
CA LEU A 101 -10.58 0.48 -4.14
C LEU A 101 -9.97 1.13 -5.38
N VAL A 102 -9.22 0.37 -6.17
CA VAL A 102 -8.58 0.84 -7.41
C VAL A 102 -8.92 -0.13 -8.54
N LYS A 103 -9.54 0.36 -9.62
CA LYS A 103 -10.04 -0.47 -10.73
C LYS A 103 -10.92 -1.63 -10.26
N GLY A 104 -11.84 -1.31 -9.33
CA GLY A 104 -12.79 -2.25 -8.77
C GLY A 104 -12.19 -3.33 -7.85
N LYS A 105 -10.94 -3.16 -7.39
CA LYS A 105 -10.24 -4.13 -6.53
C LYS A 105 -9.50 -3.45 -5.38
N VAL A 106 -9.43 -4.14 -4.25
CA VAL A 106 -8.62 -3.74 -3.08
C VAL A 106 -7.23 -4.39 -3.09
N ASN A 107 -6.84 -5.00 -4.19
CA ASN A 107 -5.53 -5.63 -4.38
C ASN A 107 -5.20 -5.78 -5.87
N TYR A 108 -3.93 -6.03 -6.17
CA TYR A 108 -3.45 -6.44 -7.48
C TYR A 108 -2.55 -7.67 -7.32
N GLN A 109 -2.04 -8.25 -8.42
CA GLN A 109 -1.31 -9.51 -8.33
C GLN A 109 0.20 -9.31 -8.56
N ALA A 110 1.02 -9.95 -7.74
CA ALA A 110 2.42 -10.17 -8.03
C ALA A 110 2.55 -11.31 -9.04
N THR A 111 3.41 -11.14 -10.05
CA THR A 111 3.58 -12.08 -11.14
C THR A 111 5.06 -12.25 -11.49
N VAL A 112 5.45 -13.48 -11.74
CA VAL A 112 6.76 -13.85 -12.28
C VAL A 112 6.66 -13.88 -13.80
N TRP A 113 7.56 -13.17 -14.48
CA TRP A 113 7.64 -13.08 -15.93
C TRP A 113 8.90 -13.72 -16.47
N THR A 114 8.79 -14.46 -17.59
CA THR A 114 9.91 -15.00 -18.36
C THR A 114 9.66 -14.82 -19.85
N LEU A 115 10.66 -15.10 -20.70
CA LEU A 115 10.47 -15.11 -22.14
C LEU A 115 9.51 -16.25 -22.55
N ALA A 116 8.66 -15.98 -23.54
CA ALA A 116 7.66 -16.96 -24.00
C ALA A 116 8.27 -18.27 -24.48
N GLU A 117 9.48 -18.23 -25.03
CA GLU A 117 10.25 -19.39 -25.50
C GLU A 117 11.00 -20.15 -24.40
N ASN A 118 11.04 -19.63 -23.17
CA ASN A 118 11.73 -20.28 -22.06
C ASN A 118 10.79 -21.26 -21.34
N ASP A 119 10.91 -22.54 -21.65
CA ASP A 119 10.12 -23.62 -21.05
C ASP A 119 10.70 -24.18 -19.74
N SER A 120 11.86 -23.69 -19.31
CA SER A 120 12.57 -24.22 -18.13
C SER A 120 12.12 -23.63 -16.80
N ILE A 121 11.32 -22.58 -16.81
CA ILE A 121 10.85 -21.86 -15.60
C ILE A 121 9.32 -21.91 -15.59
N ASN A 122 8.72 -22.71 -14.71
CA ASN A 122 7.29 -22.97 -14.67
C ASN A 122 6.66 -22.75 -13.28
N THR A 123 7.48 -22.62 -12.25
CA THR A 123 7.06 -22.36 -10.86
C THR A 123 7.87 -21.21 -10.27
N LEU A 124 7.46 -20.72 -9.10
CA LEU A 124 8.24 -19.74 -8.34
C LEU A 124 9.58 -20.33 -7.89
N GLU A 125 9.62 -21.61 -7.49
CA GLU A 125 10.82 -22.32 -7.08
C GLU A 125 11.86 -22.39 -8.22
N ASP A 126 11.43 -22.56 -9.47
CA ASP A 126 12.34 -22.60 -10.63
C ASP A 126 13.13 -21.30 -10.86
N THR A 127 12.75 -20.22 -10.18
CA THR A 127 13.49 -18.95 -10.23
C THR A 127 14.76 -18.97 -9.40
N VAL A 128 14.87 -19.87 -8.43
CA VAL A 128 16.09 -20.08 -7.63
C VAL A 128 17.22 -20.55 -8.54
N GLY A 129 18.40 -19.98 -8.40
CA GLY A 129 19.57 -20.24 -9.23
C GLY A 129 19.54 -19.58 -10.61
N LYS A 130 18.56 -18.72 -10.91
CA LYS A 130 18.48 -17.98 -12.18
C LYS A 130 19.01 -16.55 -12.03
N ARG A 131 19.21 -15.89 -13.19
CA ARG A 131 19.47 -14.46 -13.26
C ARG A 131 18.15 -13.72 -13.15
N VAL A 132 17.98 -12.88 -12.14
CA VAL A 132 16.67 -12.28 -11.84
C VAL A 132 16.72 -10.76 -11.78
N ALA A 133 15.64 -10.11 -12.22
CA ALA A 133 15.41 -8.69 -12.04
C ALA A 133 14.24 -8.45 -11.09
N PHE A 134 14.51 -7.80 -9.97
CA PHE A 134 13.51 -7.21 -9.08
C PHE A 134 13.26 -5.75 -9.47
N THR A 135 12.10 -5.19 -9.10
CA THR A 135 11.82 -3.76 -9.36
C THR A 135 12.62 -2.84 -8.44
N SER A 136 12.48 -3.02 -7.14
CA SER A 136 13.25 -2.36 -6.09
C SER A 136 13.17 -3.20 -4.82
N ILE A 137 14.07 -2.99 -3.87
CA ILE A 137 14.08 -3.74 -2.61
C ILE A 137 12.80 -3.52 -1.77
N THR A 138 12.13 -2.37 -1.94
CA THR A 138 10.86 -2.04 -1.28
C THR A 138 9.63 -2.27 -2.18
N GLY A 139 9.82 -2.86 -3.36
CA GLY A 139 8.75 -3.09 -4.33
C GLY A 139 7.82 -4.21 -3.91
N SER A 140 6.56 -3.90 -3.63
CA SER A 140 5.60 -4.87 -3.07
C SER A 140 5.41 -6.11 -3.94
N SER A 141 5.09 -5.95 -5.24
CA SER A 141 4.91 -7.08 -6.17
C SER A 141 6.22 -7.51 -6.86
N GLY A 142 7.19 -6.61 -6.95
CA GLY A 142 8.45 -6.87 -7.63
C GLY A 142 9.57 -7.37 -6.72
N PHE A 143 9.35 -7.49 -5.40
CA PHE A 143 10.32 -8.01 -4.45
C PHE A 143 9.67 -8.61 -3.20
N VAL A 144 8.91 -7.82 -2.41
CA VAL A 144 8.44 -8.26 -1.09
C VAL A 144 7.58 -9.52 -1.19
N ARG A 145 6.55 -9.52 -2.04
CA ARG A 145 5.68 -10.67 -2.21
C ARG A 145 6.41 -11.91 -2.74
N PRO A 146 7.14 -11.86 -3.88
CA PRO A 146 7.83 -13.04 -4.40
C PRO A 146 8.93 -13.55 -3.46
N MET A 147 9.77 -12.67 -2.94
CA MET A 147 10.85 -13.08 -2.05
C MET A 147 10.34 -13.60 -0.71
N GLY A 148 9.35 -12.91 -0.13
CA GLY A 148 8.67 -13.36 1.10
C GLY A 148 8.01 -14.74 0.92
N THR A 149 7.39 -14.99 -0.24
CA THR A 149 6.83 -16.32 -0.56
C THR A 149 7.93 -17.38 -0.64
N LEU A 150 9.04 -17.13 -1.36
CA LEU A 150 10.17 -18.05 -1.43
C LEU A 150 10.74 -18.41 -0.05
N VAL A 151 10.83 -17.44 0.85
CA VAL A 151 11.30 -17.67 2.23
C VAL A 151 10.26 -18.44 3.05
N THR A 152 8.99 -18.05 2.99
CA THR A 152 7.92 -18.69 3.76
C THR A 152 7.66 -20.14 3.35
N GLU A 153 7.81 -20.44 2.05
CA GLU A 153 7.69 -21.79 1.51
C GLU A 153 8.97 -22.63 1.70
N GLY A 154 10.04 -22.04 2.25
CA GLY A 154 11.28 -22.73 2.58
C GLY A 154 12.22 -22.99 1.38
N HIS A 155 11.99 -22.31 0.24
CA HIS A 155 12.88 -22.39 -0.93
C HIS A 155 14.16 -21.59 -0.74
N ILE A 156 14.10 -20.53 0.07
CA ILE A 156 15.24 -19.68 0.45
C ILE A 156 15.26 -19.51 1.96
N ALA A 157 16.43 -19.67 2.57
CA ALA A 157 16.66 -19.37 3.98
C ALA A 157 17.45 -18.05 4.12
N ILE A 158 17.07 -17.24 5.11
CA ILE A 158 17.82 -16.04 5.53
C ILE A 158 18.45 -16.36 6.88
N GLU A 159 19.78 -16.33 6.95
CA GLU A 159 20.54 -16.64 8.16
C GLU A 159 21.04 -15.35 8.81
N GLY A 160 20.21 -14.77 9.70
CA GLY A 160 20.49 -13.51 10.39
C GLY A 160 19.26 -12.64 10.52
N ASP A 161 19.40 -11.48 11.16
CA ASP A 161 18.31 -10.58 11.54
C ASP A 161 18.46 -9.15 10.98
N ASP A 162 19.37 -8.97 10.02
CA ASP A 162 19.65 -7.67 9.41
C ASP A 162 19.57 -7.71 7.87
N ILE A 163 19.70 -6.53 7.26
CA ILE A 163 19.65 -6.38 5.80
C ILE A 163 20.80 -7.09 5.09
N VAL A 164 21.95 -7.26 5.76
CA VAL A 164 23.11 -7.94 5.18
C VAL A 164 22.80 -9.42 5.00
N ALA A 165 22.11 -10.03 5.97
CA ALA A 165 21.65 -11.42 5.86
C ALA A 165 20.69 -11.62 4.68
N LEU A 166 19.77 -10.68 4.44
CA LEU A 166 18.88 -10.68 3.27
C LEU A 166 19.69 -10.56 1.96
N GLU A 167 20.63 -9.63 1.87
CA GLU A 167 21.49 -9.46 0.69
C GLU A 167 22.36 -10.70 0.42
N GLN A 168 22.87 -11.36 1.46
CA GLN A 168 23.58 -12.63 1.35
C GLN A 168 22.67 -13.76 0.86
N ALA A 169 21.43 -13.83 1.36
CA ALA A 169 20.48 -14.81 0.89
C ALA A 169 20.17 -14.64 -0.61
N LEU A 170 20.04 -13.40 -1.10
CA LEU A 170 19.91 -13.13 -2.53
C LEU A 170 21.13 -13.61 -3.31
N ALA A 171 22.34 -13.24 -2.86
CA ALA A 171 23.58 -13.63 -3.54
C ALA A 171 23.83 -15.14 -3.55
N ASN A 172 23.38 -15.85 -2.53
CA ASN A 172 23.58 -17.31 -2.43
C ASN A 172 22.55 -18.11 -3.22
N ASN A 173 21.35 -17.57 -3.45
CA ASN A 173 20.24 -18.32 -4.04
C ASN A 173 19.92 -17.94 -5.49
N PHE A 174 20.48 -16.88 -6.03
CA PHE A 174 20.35 -16.51 -7.44
C PHE A 174 21.71 -16.50 -8.13
N GLU A 175 21.76 -16.91 -9.40
CA GLU A 175 22.99 -16.78 -10.21
C GLU A 175 23.47 -15.33 -10.26
N SER A 176 22.53 -14.43 -10.47
CA SER A 176 22.70 -12.99 -10.27
C SER A 176 21.34 -12.34 -10.00
N TYR A 177 21.36 -11.22 -9.30
CA TYR A 177 20.15 -10.41 -9.11
C TYR A 177 20.45 -8.93 -9.34
N THR A 178 19.43 -8.19 -9.74
CA THR A 178 19.49 -6.73 -9.88
C THR A 178 18.19 -6.07 -9.46
N PHE A 179 18.28 -4.91 -8.84
CA PHE A 179 17.16 -4.00 -8.63
C PHE A 179 17.12 -3.01 -9.78
N ALA A 180 16.19 -3.22 -10.71
CA ALA A 180 16.12 -2.48 -11.98
C ALA A 180 15.60 -1.04 -11.84
N GLY A 181 15.05 -0.66 -10.68
CA GLY A 181 14.48 0.66 -10.43
C GLY A 181 13.01 0.84 -10.86
N GLY A 182 12.37 -0.20 -11.40
CA GLY A 182 10.96 -0.18 -11.76
C GLY A 182 10.54 -1.29 -12.71
N TYR A 183 9.23 -1.40 -12.96
CA TYR A 183 8.65 -2.48 -13.77
C TYR A 183 9.18 -2.49 -15.22
N LYS A 184 9.18 -1.31 -15.89
CA LYS A 184 9.64 -1.20 -17.28
C LYS A 184 11.08 -1.63 -17.43
N ALA A 185 11.94 -1.20 -16.51
CA ALA A 185 13.36 -1.55 -16.55
C ALA A 185 13.60 -3.05 -16.33
N ALA A 186 12.89 -3.67 -15.34
CA ALA A 186 12.97 -5.10 -15.10
C ALA A 186 12.52 -5.93 -16.32
N LEU A 187 11.41 -5.55 -16.95
CA LEU A 187 10.91 -6.22 -18.16
C LEU A 187 11.87 -6.03 -19.35
N ASN A 188 12.50 -4.87 -19.50
CA ASN A 188 13.49 -4.63 -20.56
C ASN A 188 14.74 -5.50 -20.38
N LEU A 189 15.23 -5.70 -19.15
CA LEU A 189 16.35 -6.62 -18.88
C LEU A 189 15.98 -8.05 -19.31
N LEU A 190 14.74 -8.47 -19.06
CA LEU A 190 14.25 -9.78 -19.50
C LEU A 190 14.17 -9.88 -21.03
N LEU A 191 13.59 -8.88 -21.71
CA LEU A 191 13.49 -8.84 -23.18
C LEU A 191 14.85 -8.83 -23.89
N ASN A 192 15.85 -8.21 -23.27
CA ASN A 192 17.21 -8.19 -23.78
C ASN A 192 17.99 -9.50 -23.53
N GLY A 193 17.45 -10.42 -22.70
CA GLY A 193 18.16 -11.63 -22.29
C GLY A 193 19.25 -11.42 -21.24
N ASP A 194 19.27 -10.24 -20.59
CA ASP A 194 20.18 -9.94 -19.49
C ASP A 194 19.86 -10.75 -18.22
N VAL A 195 18.57 -11.07 -18.04
CA VAL A 195 18.03 -11.91 -16.97
C VAL A 195 17.10 -12.99 -17.54
N ASP A 196 16.84 -14.03 -16.74
CA ASP A 196 15.94 -15.13 -17.09
C ASP A 196 14.53 -14.91 -16.55
N VAL A 197 14.42 -14.07 -15.51
CA VAL A 197 13.18 -13.78 -14.78
C VAL A 197 13.09 -12.28 -14.46
N ALA A 198 11.89 -11.72 -14.63
CA ALA A 198 11.52 -10.42 -14.07
C ALA A 198 10.34 -10.55 -13.11
N PHE A 199 10.48 -10.01 -11.90
CA PHE A 199 9.38 -9.94 -10.94
C PHE A 199 8.62 -8.61 -11.09
N GLY A 200 7.29 -8.66 -11.01
CA GLY A 200 6.48 -7.47 -11.17
C GLY A 200 5.01 -7.68 -10.87
N SER A 201 4.15 -6.82 -11.43
CA SER A 201 2.70 -6.98 -11.34
C SER A 201 2.14 -7.65 -12.59
N ASP A 202 0.95 -8.24 -12.45
CA ASP A 202 0.18 -8.87 -13.54
C ASP A 202 -0.12 -7.90 -14.71
N ILE A 203 -0.28 -6.62 -14.42
CA ILE A 203 -0.58 -5.60 -15.44
C ILE A 203 0.67 -4.90 -16.00
N ALA A 204 1.87 -5.22 -15.51
CA ALA A 204 3.08 -4.49 -15.89
C ALA A 204 3.37 -4.52 -17.41
N PRO A 205 3.31 -5.67 -18.12
CA PRO A 205 3.54 -5.67 -19.57
C PRO A 205 2.56 -4.76 -20.32
N GLN A 206 1.25 -4.84 -20.03
CA GLN A 206 0.24 -4.02 -20.71
C GLN A 206 0.42 -2.53 -20.46
N LYS A 207 0.94 -2.16 -19.29
CA LYS A 207 1.11 -0.76 -18.89
C LYS A 207 2.37 -0.12 -19.47
N TYR A 208 3.44 -0.90 -19.67
CA TYR A 208 4.78 -0.34 -19.90
C TYR A 208 5.43 -0.77 -21.22
N LEU A 209 4.89 -1.78 -21.92
CA LEU A 209 5.45 -2.31 -23.17
C LEU A 209 4.44 -2.17 -24.32
N ASP A 210 4.95 -2.11 -25.53
CA ASP A 210 4.12 -2.25 -26.73
C ASP A 210 3.69 -3.70 -26.97
N LEU A 211 2.74 -3.91 -27.89
CA LEU A 211 2.18 -5.23 -28.16
C LEU A 211 3.22 -6.23 -28.70
N GLU A 212 4.22 -5.74 -29.45
CA GLU A 212 5.26 -6.60 -30.01
C GLU A 212 6.12 -7.20 -28.89
N ASP A 213 6.44 -6.44 -27.86
CA ASP A 213 7.23 -6.91 -26.72
C ASP A 213 6.39 -7.71 -25.72
N GLN A 214 5.11 -7.36 -25.53
CA GLN A 214 4.22 -8.12 -24.67
C GLN A 214 4.11 -9.61 -25.07
N VAL A 215 4.03 -9.91 -26.38
CA VAL A 215 3.89 -11.28 -26.88
C VAL A 215 5.17 -12.12 -26.74
N LYS A 216 6.32 -11.48 -26.49
CA LYS A 216 7.59 -12.17 -26.20
C LYS A 216 7.68 -12.67 -24.76
N LEU A 217 6.74 -12.25 -23.91
CA LEU A 217 6.71 -12.58 -22.48
C LEU A 217 5.57 -13.56 -22.17
N ARG A 218 5.78 -14.39 -21.18
CA ARG A 218 4.72 -15.16 -20.55
C ARG A 218 4.76 -15.06 -19.03
N PRO A 219 3.60 -15.10 -18.36
CA PRO A 219 3.58 -15.30 -16.93
C PRO A 219 4.02 -16.74 -16.60
N VAL A 220 4.88 -16.88 -15.62
CA VAL A 220 5.23 -18.18 -15.02
C VAL A 220 4.16 -18.58 -14.02
N VAL A 221 3.96 -17.69 -13.05
CA VAL A 221 2.99 -17.88 -11.96
C VAL A 221 2.53 -16.52 -11.45
N THR A 222 1.28 -16.46 -11.01
CA THR A 222 0.74 -15.36 -10.21
C THR A 222 0.84 -15.77 -8.75
N ILE A 223 1.59 -15.00 -7.95
CA ILE A 223 1.98 -15.37 -6.59
C ILE A 223 0.90 -14.98 -5.55
N GLY A 224 -0.11 -14.26 -5.96
CA GLY A 224 -1.19 -13.83 -5.09
C GLY A 224 -1.24 -12.32 -4.84
N PRO A 225 -2.18 -11.87 -3.99
CA PRO A 225 -2.51 -10.47 -3.89
C PRO A 225 -1.41 -9.66 -3.20
N VAL A 226 -1.26 -8.44 -3.70
CA VAL A 226 -0.61 -7.32 -3.03
C VAL A 226 -1.71 -6.35 -2.65
N PRO A 227 -1.91 -6.05 -1.36
CA PRO A 227 -2.96 -5.17 -0.89
C PRO A 227 -2.81 -3.74 -1.42
N SER A 228 -3.93 -3.06 -1.64
CA SER A 228 -3.95 -1.61 -1.88
C SER A 228 -3.59 -0.82 -0.62
N HIS A 229 -3.40 0.49 -0.76
CA HIS A 229 -3.15 1.38 0.36
C HIS A 229 -4.30 1.35 1.36
N VAL A 230 -4.02 1.78 2.58
CA VAL A 230 -4.98 1.76 3.69
C VAL A 230 -5.09 3.13 4.35
N PHE A 231 -6.22 3.36 4.99
CA PHE A 231 -6.37 4.39 6.00
C PHE A 231 -6.27 3.74 7.38
N MET A 232 -5.35 4.25 8.18
CA MET A 232 -5.07 3.75 9.52
C MET A 232 -5.51 4.75 10.58
N VAL A 233 -5.89 4.23 11.73
CA VAL A 233 -6.22 5.03 12.91
C VAL A 233 -5.34 4.63 14.09
N SER A 234 -5.00 5.60 14.94
CA SER A 234 -4.23 5.37 16.16
C SER A 234 -4.99 4.45 17.13
N SER A 235 -4.26 3.57 17.82
CA SER A 235 -4.81 2.73 18.89
C SER A 235 -5.36 3.52 20.08
N SER A 236 -5.02 4.80 20.20
CA SER A 236 -5.55 5.69 21.24
C SER A 236 -6.86 6.37 20.85
N MET A 237 -7.27 6.32 19.57
CA MET A 237 -8.53 6.92 19.11
C MET A 237 -9.72 6.18 19.71
N SER A 238 -10.69 6.92 20.25
CA SER A 238 -11.91 6.31 20.77
C SER A 238 -12.75 5.66 19.67
N GLU A 239 -13.52 4.63 20.03
CA GLU A 239 -14.44 3.98 19.08
C GLU A 239 -15.47 4.96 18.49
N SER A 240 -15.92 5.95 19.27
CA SER A 240 -16.85 6.96 18.79
C SER A 240 -16.23 7.82 17.69
N THR A 241 -15.06 8.39 17.94
CA THR A 241 -14.33 9.21 16.97
C THR A 241 -13.95 8.40 15.74
N LYS A 242 -13.43 7.16 15.92
CA LYS A 242 -13.10 6.24 14.84
C LYS A 242 -14.29 5.97 13.91
N ASN A 243 -15.44 5.61 14.48
CA ASN A 243 -16.63 5.32 13.70
C ASN A 243 -17.14 6.54 12.93
N ASN A 244 -17.17 7.71 13.57
CA ASN A 244 -17.58 8.95 12.90
C ASN A 244 -16.63 9.32 11.76
N LEU A 245 -15.32 9.16 11.95
CA LEU A 245 -14.32 9.43 10.93
C LEU A 245 -14.43 8.44 9.75
N VAL A 246 -14.62 7.15 10.04
CA VAL A 246 -14.83 6.12 9.01
C VAL A 246 -16.10 6.40 8.22
N ASP A 247 -17.21 6.74 8.89
CA ASP A 247 -18.48 7.08 8.23
C ASP A 247 -18.32 8.32 7.34
N ALA A 248 -17.62 9.37 7.81
CA ALA A 248 -17.34 10.56 7.02
C ALA A 248 -16.47 10.25 5.79
N LEU A 249 -15.46 9.39 5.91
CA LEU A 249 -14.63 9.00 4.79
C LEU A 249 -15.38 8.13 3.77
N ILE A 250 -16.33 7.31 4.20
CA ILE A 250 -17.18 6.51 3.31
C ILE A 250 -18.10 7.39 2.47
N GLU A 251 -18.52 8.58 2.96
CA GLU A 251 -19.28 9.55 2.16
C GLU A 251 -18.54 9.98 0.88
N LEU A 252 -17.20 9.89 0.86
CA LEU A 252 -16.38 10.14 -0.34
C LEU A 252 -16.61 9.12 -1.47
N ASN A 253 -17.28 8.01 -1.21
CA ASN A 253 -17.62 7.02 -2.22
C ASN A 253 -18.79 7.47 -3.11
N TYR A 254 -19.57 8.46 -2.69
CA TYR A 254 -20.70 8.97 -3.47
C TYR A 254 -20.25 10.00 -4.50
N ASP A 255 -20.90 10.01 -5.67
CA ASP A 255 -20.50 10.80 -6.86
C ASP A 255 -20.25 12.28 -6.57
N GLU A 256 -21.02 12.90 -5.65
CA GLU A 256 -20.90 14.31 -5.30
C GLU A 256 -19.58 14.67 -4.61
N HIS A 257 -18.95 13.73 -3.90
CA HIS A 257 -17.72 13.92 -3.13
C HIS A 257 -16.53 13.12 -3.67
N ASN A 258 -16.77 12.19 -4.58
CA ASN A 258 -15.75 11.22 -5.05
C ASN A 258 -14.52 11.87 -5.69
N SER A 259 -14.68 13.07 -6.26
CA SER A 259 -13.55 13.82 -6.81
C SER A 259 -12.47 14.16 -5.77
N ILE A 260 -12.82 14.26 -4.48
CA ILE A 260 -11.85 14.50 -3.39
C ILE A 260 -10.92 13.28 -3.29
N LEU A 261 -11.49 12.08 -3.23
CA LEU A 261 -10.75 10.83 -3.11
C LEU A 261 -9.91 10.53 -4.36
N THR A 262 -10.50 10.63 -5.54
CA THR A 262 -9.82 10.34 -6.81
C THR A 262 -8.67 11.29 -7.10
N ASN A 263 -8.75 12.55 -6.65
CA ASN A 263 -7.67 13.52 -6.80
C ASN A 263 -6.51 13.29 -5.84
N LEU A 264 -6.71 12.66 -4.69
CA LEU A 264 -5.63 12.35 -3.74
C LEU A 264 -4.69 11.29 -4.31
N TYR A 265 -5.18 10.06 -4.47
CA TYR A 265 -4.37 8.88 -4.85
C TYR A 265 -4.93 8.09 -6.02
N GLY A 266 -6.04 8.56 -6.64
CA GLY A 266 -6.70 7.86 -7.73
C GLY A 266 -7.56 6.68 -7.28
N ALA A 267 -7.90 6.61 -5.99
CA ALA A 267 -8.82 5.60 -5.48
C ALA A 267 -10.26 5.90 -5.90
N GLU A 268 -11.01 4.86 -6.24
CA GLU A 268 -12.42 4.95 -6.65
C GLU A 268 -13.36 4.95 -5.45
N ALA A 269 -12.96 4.29 -4.38
CA ALA A 269 -13.71 4.19 -3.13
C ALA A 269 -12.80 3.80 -1.97
N LEU A 270 -13.32 3.99 -0.74
CA LEU A 270 -12.77 3.45 0.49
C LEU A 270 -13.68 2.33 1.00
N VAL A 271 -13.11 1.17 1.29
CA VAL A 271 -13.84 -0.04 1.69
C VAL A 271 -13.46 -0.45 3.10
N PRO A 272 -14.42 -0.65 4.01
CA PRO A 272 -14.12 -1.12 5.36
C PRO A 272 -13.29 -2.40 5.38
N THR A 273 -12.28 -2.42 6.23
CA THR A 273 -11.37 -3.56 6.39
C THR A 273 -10.83 -3.65 7.81
N THR A 274 -9.89 -4.57 8.03
CA THR A 274 -9.09 -4.66 9.25
C THR A 274 -7.64 -4.94 8.88
N THR A 275 -6.71 -4.63 9.78
CA THR A 275 -5.28 -4.90 9.59
C THR A 275 -5.04 -6.36 9.21
N THR A 276 -5.60 -7.29 9.97
CA THR A 276 -5.41 -8.73 9.73
C THR A 276 -5.96 -9.17 8.37
N MET A 277 -7.17 -8.72 8.01
CA MET A 277 -7.82 -9.15 6.77
C MET A 277 -7.15 -8.60 5.52
N HIS A 278 -6.65 -7.36 5.57
CA HIS A 278 -6.15 -6.69 4.38
C HIS A 278 -4.64 -6.80 4.22
N ILE A 279 -3.89 -6.44 5.27
CA ILE A 279 -2.42 -6.36 5.19
C ILE A 279 -1.69 -7.44 5.99
N GLY A 280 -2.39 -8.26 6.80
CA GLY A 280 -1.75 -9.21 7.71
C GLY A 280 -0.89 -10.25 7.00
N GLU A 281 -1.40 -10.91 5.95
CA GLU A 281 -0.60 -11.88 5.18
C GLU A 281 0.61 -11.21 4.53
N PHE A 282 0.42 -10.03 3.92
CA PHE A 282 1.53 -9.29 3.31
C PHE A 282 2.57 -8.85 4.34
N GLY A 283 2.12 -8.48 5.53
CA GLY A 283 2.98 -8.13 6.66
C GLY A 283 3.92 -9.28 7.07
N THR A 284 3.43 -10.51 7.05
CA THR A 284 4.30 -11.68 7.37
C THR A 284 5.45 -11.83 6.39
N PHE A 285 5.29 -11.41 5.13
CA PHE A 285 6.41 -11.40 4.17
C PHE A 285 7.45 -10.33 4.50
N ILE A 286 7.03 -9.18 5.03
CA ILE A 286 7.98 -8.15 5.52
C ILE A 286 8.76 -8.70 6.72
N ASP A 287 8.07 -9.35 7.66
CA ASP A 287 8.67 -9.87 8.89
C ASP A 287 9.74 -10.95 8.63
N VAL A 288 9.55 -11.80 7.61
CA VAL A 288 10.55 -12.82 7.26
C VAL A 288 11.71 -12.28 6.41
N LEU A 289 11.58 -11.10 5.83
CA LEU A 289 12.64 -10.42 5.09
C LEU A 289 13.41 -9.48 6.02
N THR A 290 14.28 -10.06 6.81
CA THR A 290 14.98 -9.37 7.92
C THR A 290 15.69 -8.08 7.50
N GLY A 291 15.53 -7.02 8.30
CA GLY A 291 16.11 -5.69 8.04
C GLY A 291 15.45 -4.91 6.89
N LEU A 292 14.40 -5.45 6.27
CA LEU A 292 13.68 -4.79 5.19
C LEU A 292 12.82 -3.62 5.69
N ASP A 293 12.33 -3.69 6.92
CA ASP A 293 11.49 -2.66 7.53
C ASP A 293 12.12 -1.26 7.45
N GLN A 294 13.40 -1.14 7.79
CA GLN A 294 14.11 0.13 7.71
C GLN A 294 14.24 0.62 6.25
N LYS A 295 14.48 -0.27 5.29
CA LYS A 295 14.53 0.10 3.86
C LYS A 295 13.19 0.60 3.34
N ILE A 296 12.09 0.03 3.83
CA ILE A 296 10.73 0.48 3.49
C ILE A 296 10.49 1.89 4.02
N LEU A 297 10.89 2.17 5.25
CA LEU A 297 10.73 3.49 5.87
C LEU A 297 11.58 4.56 5.20
N ASP A 298 12.79 4.21 4.79
CA ASP A 298 13.72 5.12 4.13
C ASP A 298 13.35 5.45 2.66
N LYS A 299 12.36 4.76 2.08
CA LYS A 299 12.00 4.87 0.66
C LYS A 299 11.78 6.30 0.14
N HIS A 300 11.25 7.18 0.97
CA HIS A 300 10.97 8.58 0.62
C HIS A 300 11.78 9.57 1.45
N ASP A 301 12.73 9.08 2.25
CA ASP A 301 13.58 9.96 3.08
C ASP A 301 14.65 10.63 2.23
N LYS A 302 14.47 11.94 1.98
CA LYS A 302 15.42 12.78 1.20
C LYS A 302 16.65 13.20 2.01
N SER A 303 16.71 12.89 3.32
CA SER A 303 17.86 13.23 4.19
C SER A 303 18.97 12.19 4.13
N LYS A 304 18.71 11.08 3.50
CA LYS A 304 19.62 9.96 3.26
C LYS A 304 19.88 9.80 1.77
#